data_e244eca84a100a7ddaaba3761cfe7c9d
#
_entry.id   e244eca84a100a7ddaaba3761cfe7c9d
#
_cell.length_a   1.000
_cell.length_b   1.000
_cell.length_c   1.000
_cell.angle_alpha   90.00
_cell.angle_beta   90.00
_cell.angle_gamma   90.00
#
_symmetry.space_group_name_H-M   'P 1'
#
loop_
_entity.id
_entity.type
_entity.pdbx_description
1 polymer ?
#
loop_
_entity_poly.entity_id
_entity_poly.type
_entity_poly.pdbx_seq_one_letter_code
_entity_poly.pdbx_strand_id
1 'polypeptide(L)'
;MTLIESIIARAKSNRQRIVLPESLEERTLTAADMALADEIADIILIGNPDEIFALAEKLGLKNIGKATIIDPATSEKTAAYADLLYELRKNKGMTPEKAAQLVLDPLYFGCLIIKSGDADGQISGALSTTGETLRPALQIIKCSPGITCVSGAMLMITQTPEYGEDGVLVVGDVAVTPMPDASQLAQIAVCTAQTAKSVAGFADPKVAMLSFSTMGSAKHEVVDKVIEATKLARELDPNLKVEGELQADAALVASVGQKKAPGSEIAGHANVLVFPCLEVGNIAYKLVQRLGNADAIGPILQGIARPVNDLSRGCSVDDIYKMVAITACQAMDAK
;
A
#
# COMPACT_ATOMS: atom_id res chain seq x y z
N MET A 1 -23.54 -1.98 2.02
CA MET A 1 -22.28 -2.64 1.62
C MET A 1 -21.18 -1.96 2.41
N THR A 2 -20.42 -2.70 3.18
CA THR A 2 -19.27 -2.15 3.90
C THR A 2 -18.14 -1.79 2.91
N LEU A 3 -17.17 -0.97 3.35
CA LEU A 3 -15.99 -0.63 2.53
C LEU A 3 -15.27 -1.90 2.02
N ILE A 4 -15.06 -2.88 2.91
CA ILE A 4 -14.37 -4.13 2.55
C ILE A 4 -15.17 -4.93 1.53
N GLU A 5 -16.48 -5.05 1.69
CA GLU A 5 -17.34 -5.71 0.68
C GLU A 5 -17.27 -5.00 -0.68
N SER A 6 -17.17 -3.67 -0.69
CA SER A 6 -17.00 -2.88 -1.92
C SER A 6 -15.63 -3.14 -2.58
N ILE A 7 -14.54 -3.18 -1.80
CA ILE A 7 -13.20 -3.50 -2.28
C ILE A 7 -13.17 -4.91 -2.87
N ILE A 8 -13.72 -5.91 -2.17
CA ILE A 8 -13.81 -7.29 -2.65
C ILE A 8 -14.62 -7.40 -3.94
N ALA A 9 -15.79 -6.75 -4.00
CA ALA A 9 -16.64 -6.75 -5.20
C ALA A 9 -15.91 -6.15 -6.41
N ARG A 10 -15.16 -5.07 -6.19
CA ARG A 10 -14.37 -4.43 -7.24
C ARG A 10 -13.20 -5.33 -7.68
N ALA A 11 -12.49 -5.96 -6.76
CA ALA A 11 -11.43 -6.92 -7.08
C ALA A 11 -11.96 -8.07 -7.96
N LYS A 12 -13.10 -8.65 -7.61
CA LYS A 12 -13.79 -9.70 -8.39
C LYS A 12 -14.19 -9.24 -9.80
N SER A 13 -14.54 -7.99 -9.98
CA SER A 13 -15.01 -7.46 -11.28
C SER A 13 -13.92 -7.41 -12.36
N ASN A 14 -12.66 -7.37 -11.95
CA ASN A 14 -11.50 -7.36 -12.86
C ASN A 14 -10.30 -8.03 -12.15
N ARG A 15 -10.33 -9.37 -12.11
CA ARG A 15 -9.33 -10.17 -11.39
C ARG A 15 -7.93 -9.84 -11.88
N GLN A 16 -7.04 -9.64 -10.93
CA GLN A 16 -5.62 -9.38 -11.13
C GLN A 16 -4.80 -10.59 -10.67
N ARG A 17 -3.62 -10.77 -11.24
CA ARG A 17 -2.68 -11.84 -10.89
C ARG A 17 -1.83 -11.39 -9.71
N ILE A 18 -2.06 -11.99 -8.55
CA ILE A 18 -1.39 -11.61 -7.30
C ILE A 18 -0.44 -12.71 -6.85
N VAL A 19 0.82 -12.32 -6.67
CA VAL A 19 1.90 -13.21 -6.19
C VAL A 19 1.91 -13.25 -4.68
N LEU A 20 1.93 -14.45 -4.13
CA LEU A 20 2.14 -14.76 -2.71
C LEU A 20 3.42 -15.60 -2.58
N PRO A 21 4.59 -14.96 -2.36
CA PRO A 21 5.87 -15.66 -2.39
C PRO A 21 6.15 -16.49 -1.13
N GLU A 22 5.44 -16.23 -0.03
CA GLU A 22 5.57 -16.95 1.25
C GLU A 22 4.59 -18.13 1.30
N SER A 23 4.60 -19.01 0.28
CA SER A 23 3.58 -20.02 0.03
C SER A 23 3.53 -21.15 1.05
N LEU A 24 4.61 -21.36 1.82
CA LEU A 24 4.69 -22.36 2.88
C LEU A 24 4.31 -21.81 4.27
N GLU A 25 3.89 -20.55 4.33
CA GLU A 25 3.34 -19.94 5.55
C GLU A 25 1.84 -20.28 5.65
N GLU A 26 1.43 -20.93 6.75
CA GLU A 26 0.08 -21.51 6.91
C GLU A 26 -1.04 -20.45 6.74
N ARG A 27 -0.87 -19.23 7.25
CA ARG A 27 -1.85 -18.14 7.12
C ARG A 27 -1.94 -17.66 5.68
N THR A 28 -0.80 -17.52 5.01
CA THR A 28 -0.71 -17.10 3.60
C THR A 28 -1.40 -18.10 2.70
N LEU A 29 -1.13 -19.40 2.88
CA LEU A 29 -1.75 -20.46 2.09
C LEU A 29 -3.26 -20.55 2.36
N THR A 30 -3.69 -20.38 3.62
CA THR A 30 -5.11 -20.36 3.98
C THR A 30 -5.83 -19.17 3.35
N ALA A 31 -5.24 -17.98 3.40
CA ALA A 31 -5.81 -16.80 2.76
C ALA A 31 -5.86 -16.93 1.22
N ALA A 32 -4.85 -17.58 0.62
CA ALA A 32 -4.86 -17.92 -0.80
C ALA A 32 -6.05 -18.83 -1.18
N ASP A 33 -6.31 -19.87 -0.38
CA ASP A 33 -7.46 -20.77 -0.59
C ASP A 33 -8.79 -20.01 -0.54
N MET A 34 -8.96 -19.12 0.45
CA MET A 34 -10.14 -18.26 0.56
C MET A 34 -10.29 -17.33 -0.64
N ALA A 35 -9.21 -16.66 -1.05
CA ALA A 35 -9.23 -15.74 -2.20
C ALA A 35 -9.56 -16.45 -3.51
N LEU A 36 -9.07 -17.69 -3.69
CA LEU A 36 -9.38 -18.56 -4.84
C LEU A 36 -10.82 -19.08 -4.79
N ALA A 37 -11.35 -19.43 -3.61
CA ALA A 37 -12.74 -19.83 -3.44
C ALA A 37 -13.70 -18.72 -3.82
N ASP A 38 -13.38 -17.50 -3.40
CA ASP A 38 -14.18 -16.30 -3.62
C ASP A 38 -13.90 -15.59 -4.96
N GLU A 39 -12.95 -16.09 -5.75
CA GLU A 39 -12.57 -15.53 -7.06
C GLU A 39 -12.14 -14.06 -7.01
N ILE A 40 -11.42 -13.65 -5.95
CA ILE A 40 -10.98 -12.27 -5.75
C ILE A 40 -9.82 -11.91 -6.69
N ALA A 41 -8.89 -12.86 -6.90
CA ALA A 41 -7.71 -12.69 -7.72
C ALA A 41 -7.27 -14.04 -8.31
N ASP A 42 -6.47 -13.97 -9.37
CA ASP A 42 -5.74 -15.14 -9.88
C ASP A 42 -4.44 -15.24 -9.07
N ILE A 43 -4.35 -16.23 -8.21
CA ILE A 43 -3.23 -16.37 -7.24
C ILE A 43 -2.06 -17.09 -7.88
N ILE A 44 -0.87 -16.54 -7.68
CA ILE A 44 0.42 -17.15 -8.04
C ILE A 44 1.18 -17.45 -6.75
N LEU A 45 1.45 -18.74 -6.50
CA LEU A 45 2.24 -19.21 -5.36
C LEU A 45 3.66 -19.52 -5.82
N ILE A 46 4.67 -19.10 -5.04
CA ILE A 46 6.08 -19.35 -5.35
C ILE A 46 6.64 -20.43 -4.42
N GLY A 47 7.10 -21.54 -4.97
CA GLY A 47 7.72 -22.62 -4.22
C GLY A 47 7.50 -23.98 -4.85
N ASN A 48 7.99 -25.02 -4.17
CA ASN A 48 7.87 -26.39 -4.62
C ASN A 48 6.39 -26.86 -4.59
N PRO A 49 5.81 -27.33 -5.71
CA PRO A 49 4.40 -27.74 -5.76
C PRO A 49 4.06 -28.86 -4.78
N ASP A 50 4.95 -29.86 -4.63
CA ASP A 50 4.68 -30.99 -3.74
C ASP A 50 4.60 -30.57 -2.28
N GLU A 51 5.47 -29.64 -1.84
CA GLU A 51 5.44 -29.09 -0.48
C GLU A 51 4.19 -28.24 -0.24
N ILE A 52 3.79 -27.42 -1.22
CA ILE A 52 2.60 -26.58 -1.15
C ILE A 52 1.33 -27.44 -1.06
N PHE A 53 1.21 -28.47 -1.91
CA PHE A 53 0.06 -29.38 -1.87
C PHE A 53 0.02 -30.22 -0.59
N ALA A 54 1.17 -30.69 -0.10
CA ALA A 54 1.24 -31.41 1.18
C ALA A 54 0.77 -30.54 2.35
N LEU A 55 1.17 -29.27 2.38
CA LEU A 55 0.71 -28.31 3.40
C LEU A 55 -0.79 -28.01 3.24
N ALA A 56 -1.28 -27.83 2.02
CA ALA A 56 -2.69 -27.61 1.73
C ALA A 56 -3.55 -28.79 2.20
N GLU A 57 -3.12 -30.02 1.97
CA GLU A 57 -3.80 -31.22 2.45
C GLU A 57 -3.82 -31.29 3.99
N LYS A 58 -2.69 -31.02 4.64
CA LYS A 58 -2.58 -30.96 6.11
C LYS A 58 -3.57 -29.95 6.72
N LEU A 59 -3.76 -28.79 6.05
CA LEU A 59 -4.65 -27.73 6.48
C LEU A 59 -6.11 -27.91 6.02
N GLY A 60 -6.39 -28.93 5.20
CA GLY A 60 -7.73 -29.21 4.66
C GLY A 60 -8.22 -28.20 3.63
N LEU A 61 -7.30 -27.50 2.93
CA LEU A 61 -7.60 -26.51 1.90
C LEU A 61 -8.05 -27.18 0.60
N LYS A 62 -8.99 -26.58 -0.12
CA LYS A 62 -9.67 -27.24 -1.25
C LYS A 62 -9.46 -26.54 -2.59
N ASN A 63 -9.01 -25.28 -2.58
CA ASN A 63 -8.97 -24.44 -3.76
C ASN A 63 -7.57 -24.18 -4.29
N ILE A 64 -6.52 -24.60 -3.56
CA ILE A 64 -5.10 -24.35 -3.94
C ILE A 64 -4.77 -24.90 -5.33
N GLY A 65 -5.45 -25.95 -5.79
CA GLY A 65 -5.31 -26.47 -7.16
C GLY A 65 -5.75 -25.48 -8.27
N LYS A 66 -6.42 -24.39 -7.94
CA LYS A 66 -6.75 -23.30 -8.88
C LYS A 66 -5.62 -22.26 -9.02
N ALA A 67 -4.63 -22.26 -8.10
CA ALA A 67 -3.51 -21.35 -8.17
C ALA A 67 -2.50 -21.76 -9.25
N THR A 68 -1.81 -20.78 -9.81
CA THR A 68 -0.58 -21.03 -10.56
C THR A 68 0.57 -21.20 -9.56
N ILE A 69 1.24 -22.35 -9.58
CA ILE A 69 2.39 -22.61 -8.70
C ILE A 69 3.66 -22.58 -9.55
N ILE A 70 4.65 -21.80 -9.13
CA ILE A 70 5.92 -21.63 -9.85
C ILE A 70 7.07 -21.89 -8.87
N ASP A 71 7.88 -22.90 -9.18
CA ASP A 71 9.12 -23.19 -8.44
C ASP A 71 10.30 -22.47 -9.14
N PRO A 72 10.96 -21.52 -8.48
CA PRO A 72 12.13 -20.85 -9.03
C PRO A 72 13.27 -21.78 -9.41
N ALA A 73 13.37 -22.96 -8.76
CA ALA A 73 14.43 -23.91 -9.03
C ALA A 73 14.25 -24.66 -10.36
N THR A 74 13.01 -24.83 -10.83
CA THR A 74 12.66 -25.63 -12.01
C THR A 74 11.98 -24.85 -13.12
N SER A 75 11.63 -23.58 -12.89
CA SER A 75 10.93 -22.76 -13.88
C SER A 75 11.81 -22.48 -15.11
N GLU A 76 11.23 -22.65 -16.29
CA GLU A 76 11.88 -22.31 -17.56
C GLU A 76 12.24 -20.82 -17.67
N LYS A 77 11.58 -19.94 -16.91
CA LYS A 77 11.84 -18.49 -16.90
C LYS A 77 12.98 -18.07 -15.98
N THR A 78 13.50 -18.95 -15.12
CA THR A 78 14.50 -18.59 -14.10
C THR A 78 15.75 -17.98 -14.71
N ALA A 79 16.29 -18.56 -15.80
CA ALA A 79 17.47 -18.00 -16.47
C ALA A 79 17.19 -16.60 -17.04
N ALA A 80 16.06 -16.41 -17.72
CA ALA A 80 15.68 -15.10 -18.27
C ALA A 80 15.45 -14.05 -17.19
N TYR A 81 14.91 -14.44 -16.04
CA TYR A 81 14.72 -13.55 -14.89
C TYR A 81 16.05 -13.19 -14.19
N ALA A 82 17.01 -14.12 -14.14
CA ALA A 82 18.38 -13.83 -13.66
C ALA A 82 19.06 -12.81 -14.57
N ASP A 83 18.97 -12.98 -15.89
CA ASP A 83 19.49 -12.02 -16.86
C ASP A 83 18.82 -10.65 -16.73
N LEU A 84 17.49 -10.60 -16.57
CA LEU A 84 16.76 -9.36 -16.33
C LEU A 84 17.23 -8.66 -15.05
N LEU A 85 17.40 -9.39 -13.95
CA LEU A 85 17.90 -8.84 -12.68
C LEU A 85 19.31 -8.29 -12.84
N TYR A 86 20.19 -9.02 -13.53
CA TYR A 86 21.54 -8.54 -13.84
C TYR A 86 21.49 -7.24 -14.65
N GLU A 87 20.74 -7.19 -15.75
CA GLU A 87 20.63 -5.99 -16.60
C GLU A 87 20.10 -4.78 -15.83
N LEU A 88 19.10 -4.96 -14.97
CA LEU A 88 18.54 -3.89 -14.14
C LEU A 88 19.54 -3.34 -13.11
N ARG A 89 20.52 -4.15 -12.68
CA ARG A 89 21.38 -3.85 -11.52
C ARG A 89 22.88 -3.89 -11.80
N LYS A 90 23.35 -4.22 -13.02
CA LYS A 90 24.79 -4.31 -13.35
C LYS A 90 25.58 -3.05 -12.98
N ASN A 91 25.00 -1.86 -13.17
CA ASN A 91 25.61 -0.58 -12.80
C ASN A 91 25.60 -0.29 -11.28
N LYS A 92 25.06 -1.19 -10.47
CA LYS A 92 24.96 -1.12 -9.01
C LYS A 92 25.68 -2.30 -8.33
N GLY A 93 26.64 -2.93 -9.04
CA GLY A 93 27.47 -4.01 -8.50
C GLY A 93 26.83 -5.41 -8.48
N MET A 94 25.76 -5.63 -9.28
CA MET A 94 25.23 -6.96 -9.51
C MET A 94 26.16 -7.72 -10.48
N THR A 95 26.46 -8.99 -10.16
CA THR A 95 27.15 -9.92 -11.08
C THR A 95 26.16 -10.98 -11.58
N PRO A 96 26.46 -11.65 -12.72
CA PRO A 96 25.61 -12.74 -13.21
C PRO A 96 25.38 -13.84 -12.17
N GLU A 97 26.44 -14.22 -11.44
CA GLU A 97 26.40 -15.28 -10.42
C GLU A 97 25.48 -14.87 -9.25
N LYS A 98 25.59 -13.61 -8.81
CA LYS A 98 24.73 -13.07 -7.75
C LYS A 98 23.27 -12.97 -8.21
N ALA A 99 23.03 -12.60 -9.45
CA ALA A 99 21.69 -12.57 -10.01
C ALA A 99 21.08 -13.98 -10.11
N ALA A 100 21.89 -14.99 -10.52
CA ALA A 100 21.48 -16.38 -10.55
C ALA A 100 21.18 -16.97 -9.16
N GLN A 101 21.81 -16.47 -8.10
CA GLN A 101 21.46 -16.84 -6.73
C GLN A 101 20.19 -16.13 -6.24
N LEU A 102 20.08 -14.82 -6.46
CA LEU A 102 18.95 -14.02 -5.96
C LEU A 102 17.63 -14.33 -6.68
N VAL A 103 17.68 -14.79 -7.93
CA VAL A 103 16.46 -15.18 -8.66
C VAL A 103 15.73 -16.37 -8.01
N LEU A 104 16.45 -17.18 -7.22
CA LEU A 104 15.86 -18.30 -6.48
C LEU A 104 15.13 -17.87 -5.20
N ASP A 105 15.35 -16.63 -4.74
CA ASP A 105 14.63 -16.06 -3.61
C ASP A 105 13.19 -15.75 -4.03
N PRO A 106 12.14 -16.28 -3.34
CA PRO A 106 10.74 -16.07 -3.71
C PRO A 106 10.31 -14.61 -3.81
N LEU A 107 10.86 -13.72 -2.97
CA LEU A 107 10.54 -12.28 -2.98
C LEU A 107 11.11 -11.59 -4.23
N TYR A 108 12.33 -11.97 -4.63
CA TYR A 108 12.95 -11.48 -5.86
C TYR A 108 12.24 -12.05 -7.09
N PHE A 109 11.94 -13.34 -7.08
CA PHE A 109 11.26 -14.03 -8.18
C PHE A 109 9.88 -13.40 -8.44
N GLY A 110 9.09 -13.15 -7.39
CA GLY A 110 7.78 -12.51 -7.50
C GLY A 110 7.86 -11.10 -8.09
N CYS A 111 8.82 -10.28 -7.65
CA CYS A 111 9.05 -8.96 -8.25
C CYS A 111 9.47 -9.05 -9.73
N LEU A 112 10.22 -10.08 -10.14
CA LEU A 112 10.62 -10.31 -11.53
C LEU A 112 9.44 -10.75 -12.40
N ILE A 113 8.54 -11.59 -11.90
CA ILE A 113 7.27 -11.95 -12.56
C ILE A 113 6.47 -10.67 -12.85
N ILE A 114 6.32 -9.77 -11.87
CA ILE A 114 5.61 -8.48 -12.04
C ILE A 114 6.32 -7.60 -13.07
N LYS A 115 7.64 -7.50 -12.97
CA LYS A 115 8.45 -6.67 -13.90
C LYS A 115 8.35 -7.13 -15.34
N SER A 116 8.19 -8.44 -15.55
CA SER A 116 8.02 -9.05 -16.87
C SER A 116 6.58 -8.97 -17.40
N GLY A 117 5.62 -8.47 -16.61
CA GLY A 117 4.21 -8.37 -16.99
C GLY A 117 3.44 -9.69 -16.84
N ASP A 118 4.01 -10.68 -16.18
CA ASP A 118 3.36 -11.98 -15.94
C ASP A 118 2.49 -12.00 -14.66
N ALA A 119 2.61 -10.97 -13.80
CA ALA A 119 1.73 -10.70 -12.66
C ALA A 119 1.51 -9.20 -12.48
N ASP A 120 0.56 -8.83 -11.62
CA ASP A 120 0.08 -7.47 -11.45
C ASP A 120 0.43 -6.88 -10.08
N GLY A 121 0.62 -7.73 -9.06
CA GLY A 121 1.01 -7.30 -7.70
C GLY A 121 1.56 -8.44 -6.85
N GLN A 122 2.15 -8.09 -5.70
CA GLN A 122 2.70 -9.03 -4.72
C GLN A 122 2.32 -8.65 -3.30
N ILE A 123 2.13 -9.65 -2.45
CA ILE A 123 1.94 -9.51 -1.01
C ILE A 123 2.89 -10.45 -0.29
N SER A 124 3.67 -9.91 0.65
CA SER A 124 4.59 -10.65 1.50
C SER A 124 4.73 -9.99 2.87
N GLY A 125 5.53 -10.51 3.76
CA GLY A 125 5.78 -9.93 5.10
C GLY A 125 5.18 -10.74 6.25
N ALA A 126 4.44 -11.82 5.98
CA ALA A 126 3.98 -12.72 7.03
C ALA A 126 5.14 -13.44 7.73
N LEU A 127 6.23 -13.71 7.01
CA LEU A 127 7.50 -14.25 7.50
C LEU A 127 8.64 -13.23 7.40
N SER A 128 8.72 -12.53 6.28
CA SER A 128 9.81 -11.62 5.94
C SER A 128 9.68 -10.29 6.67
N THR A 129 10.80 -9.59 6.82
CA THR A 129 10.82 -8.22 7.34
C THR A 129 10.43 -7.24 6.23
N THR A 130 9.96 -6.04 6.61
CA THR A 130 9.69 -4.92 5.68
C THR A 130 10.88 -4.63 4.77
N GLY A 131 12.12 -4.69 5.30
CA GLY A 131 13.33 -4.47 4.51
C GLY A 131 13.58 -5.55 3.46
N GLU A 132 13.24 -6.80 3.75
CA GLU A 132 13.35 -7.92 2.80
C GLU A 132 12.28 -7.80 1.71
N THR A 133 11.06 -7.43 2.04
CA THR A 133 9.98 -7.18 1.08
C THR A 133 10.27 -5.98 0.17
N LEU A 134 10.69 -4.85 0.74
CA LEU A 134 10.89 -3.61 -0.02
C LEU A 134 12.16 -3.64 -0.89
N ARG A 135 13.20 -4.35 -0.49
CA ARG A 135 14.46 -4.38 -1.23
C ARG A 135 14.31 -4.86 -2.68
N PRO A 136 13.72 -6.05 -2.98
CA PRO A 136 13.49 -6.47 -4.36
C PRO A 136 12.51 -5.55 -5.09
N ALA A 137 11.46 -5.07 -4.45
CA ALA A 137 10.51 -4.15 -5.05
C ALA A 137 11.19 -2.86 -5.56
N LEU A 138 12.01 -2.21 -4.72
CA LEU A 138 12.75 -1.01 -5.10
C LEU A 138 13.88 -1.27 -6.10
N GLN A 139 14.49 -2.45 -6.07
CA GLN A 139 15.57 -2.81 -7.00
C GLN A 139 15.06 -3.13 -8.40
N ILE A 140 13.90 -3.76 -8.52
CA ILE A 140 13.36 -4.34 -9.75
C ILE A 140 12.21 -3.50 -10.31
N ILE A 141 11.18 -3.24 -9.51
CA ILE A 141 9.97 -2.53 -9.92
C ILE A 141 10.20 -1.01 -9.91
N LYS A 142 10.87 -0.51 -8.87
CA LYS A 142 11.17 0.91 -8.60
C LYS A 142 9.93 1.72 -8.22
N CYS A 143 10.13 3.01 -7.93
CA CYS A 143 9.03 3.93 -7.70
C CYS A 143 8.33 4.31 -9.00
N SER A 144 7.10 4.78 -8.87
CA SER A 144 6.32 5.37 -9.97
C SER A 144 7.04 6.60 -10.56
N PRO A 145 6.79 6.94 -11.83
CA PRO A 145 7.37 8.14 -12.43
C PRO A 145 7.06 9.39 -11.59
N GLY A 146 8.06 10.20 -11.32
CA GLY A 146 7.95 11.41 -10.48
C GLY A 146 7.93 11.17 -8.96
N ILE A 147 7.90 9.92 -8.52
CA ILE A 147 7.94 9.54 -7.10
C ILE A 147 9.32 8.99 -6.75
N THR A 148 9.86 9.43 -5.63
CA THR A 148 11.21 9.04 -5.15
C THR A 148 11.20 8.38 -3.78
N CYS A 149 10.05 8.35 -3.10
CA CYS A 149 9.90 7.72 -1.79
C CYS A 149 8.72 6.73 -1.77
N VAL A 150 8.84 5.73 -0.91
CA VAL A 150 7.75 4.82 -0.57
C VAL A 150 7.12 5.28 0.72
N SER A 151 5.82 5.19 0.83
CA SER A 151 5.07 5.48 2.05
C SER A 151 3.99 4.42 2.30
N GLY A 152 3.36 4.47 3.45
CA GLY A 152 2.28 3.55 3.81
C GLY A 152 1.01 4.30 4.18
N ALA A 153 -0.09 3.96 3.53
CA ALA A 153 -1.41 4.47 3.89
C ALA A 153 -2.18 3.47 4.78
N MET A 154 -3.11 3.99 5.58
CA MET A 154 -4.06 3.19 6.35
C MET A 154 -5.48 3.62 6.02
N LEU A 155 -6.38 2.66 5.81
CA LEU A 155 -7.80 2.92 5.79
C LEU A 155 -8.31 2.87 7.22
N MET A 156 -8.88 3.98 7.68
CA MET A 156 -9.50 4.09 9.00
C MET A 156 -11.01 4.09 8.84
N ILE A 157 -11.67 3.07 9.36
CA ILE A 157 -13.14 2.97 9.39
C ILE A 157 -13.56 3.31 10.81
N THR A 158 -14.09 4.50 10.99
CA THR A 158 -14.46 5.05 12.31
C THR A 158 -15.92 4.78 12.66
N GLN A 159 -16.28 5.01 13.91
CA GLN A 159 -17.68 4.97 14.38
C GLN A 159 -18.39 6.33 14.25
N THR A 160 -17.77 7.29 13.55
CA THR A 160 -18.22 8.69 13.42
C THR A 160 -18.48 9.00 11.94
N PRO A 161 -19.68 8.66 11.41
CA PRO A 161 -19.98 8.79 9.97
C PRO A 161 -19.97 10.24 9.47
N GLU A 162 -19.99 11.20 10.35
CA GLU A 162 -19.89 12.63 10.01
C GLU A 162 -18.51 13.08 9.56
N TYR A 163 -17.45 12.26 9.76
CA TYR A 163 -16.08 12.58 9.35
C TYR A 163 -15.64 11.72 8.16
N GLY A 164 -14.83 12.30 7.28
CA GLY A 164 -14.35 11.61 6.10
C GLY A 164 -15.45 11.37 5.07
N GLU A 165 -15.50 10.16 4.50
CA GLU A 165 -16.55 9.71 3.62
C GLU A 165 -17.31 8.56 4.31
N ASP A 166 -18.46 8.87 4.90
CA ASP A 166 -19.26 7.95 5.70
C ASP A 166 -18.47 7.26 6.83
N GLY A 167 -17.62 8.01 7.53
CA GLY A 167 -16.77 7.51 8.61
C GLY A 167 -15.46 6.89 8.14
N VAL A 168 -15.18 6.88 6.83
CA VAL A 168 -13.92 6.36 6.27
C VAL A 168 -12.94 7.51 6.02
N LEU A 169 -11.71 7.34 6.50
CA LEU A 169 -10.57 8.21 6.26
C LEU A 169 -9.42 7.41 5.68
N VAL A 170 -8.67 8.00 4.75
CA VAL A 170 -7.38 7.46 4.30
C VAL A 170 -6.26 8.31 4.86
N VAL A 171 -5.33 7.70 5.57
CA VAL A 171 -4.27 8.43 6.29
C VAL A 171 -2.88 7.96 5.87
N GLY A 172 -1.93 8.88 5.71
CA GLY A 172 -0.54 8.63 5.29
C GLY A 172 0.43 9.72 5.78
N ASP A 173 1.75 9.48 5.87
CA ASP A 173 2.41 8.19 6.02
C ASP A 173 2.27 7.69 7.46
N VAL A 174 2.08 6.41 7.62
CA VAL A 174 1.93 5.80 8.95
C VAL A 174 2.90 4.62 9.19
N ALA A 175 3.73 4.25 8.19
CA ALA A 175 4.46 2.99 8.22
C ALA A 175 5.91 3.02 7.72
N VAL A 176 6.34 3.95 6.85
CA VAL A 176 7.57 3.78 6.06
C VAL A 176 8.59 4.90 6.22
N THR A 177 8.24 6.16 5.94
CA THR A 177 9.21 7.27 5.85
C THR A 177 9.26 8.08 7.15
N PRO A 178 10.33 7.94 7.99
CA PRO A 178 10.34 8.54 9.32
C PRO A 178 10.23 10.05 9.32
N MET A 179 11.09 10.73 8.57
CA MET A 179 11.18 12.19 8.53
C MET A 179 11.20 12.68 7.08
N PRO A 180 10.04 12.75 6.41
CA PRO A 180 9.98 13.25 5.04
C PRO A 180 10.39 14.72 4.98
N ASP A 181 11.16 15.09 3.96
CA ASP A 181 11.30 16.49 3.58
C ASP A 181 10.03 17.01 2.88
N ALA A 182 9.99 18.30 2.50
CA ALA A 182 8.81 18.88 1.87
C ALA A 182 8.45 18.21 0.54
N SER A 183 9.44 17.82 -0.26
CA SER A 183 9.21 17.13 -1.54
C SER A 183 8.65 15.73 -1.34
N GLN A 184 9.21 14.96 -0.40
CA GLN A 184 8.71 13.64 -0.05
C GLN A 184 7.30 13.71 0.53
N LEU A 185 7.03 14.69 1.40
CA LEU A 185 5.71 14.89 2.01
C LEU A 185 4.65 15.24 0.94
N ALA A 186 5.01 16.02 -0.06
CA ALA A 186 4.17 16.30 -1.23
C ALA A 186 3.83 15.03 -2.02
N GLN A 187 4.83 14.19 -2.26
CA GLN A 187 4.64 12.90 -2.94
C GLN A 187 3.74 11.95 -2.12
N ILE A 188 3.90 11.92 -0.80
CA ILE A 188 3.03 11.17 0.12
C ILE A 188 1.58 11.62 -0.04
N ALA A 189 1.33 12.92 -0.13
CA ALA A 189 -0.02 13.47 -0.31
C ALA A 189 -0.66 12.98 -1.64
N VAL A 190 0.07 13.06 -2.74
CA VAL A 190 -0.39 12.59 -4.06
C VAL A 190 -0.67 11.09 -4.02
N CYS A 191 0.26 10.29 -3.46
CA CYS A 191 0.11 8.85 -3.37
C CYS A 191 -1.06 8.45 -2.44
N THR A 192 -1.28 9.18 -1.33
CA THR A 192 -2.38 8.88 -0.40
C THR A 192 -3.74 9.21 -1.03
N ALA A 193 -3.84 10.30 -1.80
CA ALA A 193 -5.03 10.60 -2.58
C ALA A 193 -5.30 9.54 -3.66
N GLN A 194 -4.26 9.05 -4.33
CA GLN A 194 -4.40 7.96 -5.29
C GLN A 194 -4.88 6.66 -4.61
N THR A 195 -4.35 6.34 -3.44
CA THR A 195 -4.83 5.19 -2.65
C THR A 195 -6.29 5.36 -2.22
N ALA A 196 -6.72 6.57 -1.87
CA ALA A 196 -8.11 6.87 -1.56
C ALA A 196 -9.03 6.61 -2.76
N LYS A 197 -8.61 6.96 -3.98
CA LYS A 197 -9.35 6.66 -5.22
C LYS A 197 -9.35 5.17 -5.53
N SER A 198 -8.16 4.57 -5.64
CA SER A 198 -7.99 3.21 -6.16
C SER A 198 -8.46 2.14 -5.18
N VAL A 199 -8.30 2.35 -3.88
CA VAL A 199 -8.64 1.36 -2.85
C VAL A 199 -9.93 1.70 -2.12
N ALA A 200 -10.04 2.89 -1.52
CA ALA A 200 -11.26 3.27 -0.81
C ALA A 200 -12.43 3.64 -1.74
N GLY A 201 -12.14 3.92 -3.03
CA GLY A 201 -13.18 4.24 -4.01
C GLY A 201 -13.70 5.67 -3.90
N PHE A 202 -12.96 6.58 -3.25
CA PHE A 202 -13.37 7.97 -3.13
C PHE A 202 -13.41 8.66 -4.49
N ALA A 203 -14.56 9.20 -4.84
CA ALA A 203 -14.72 9.95 -6.08
C ALA A 203 -14.00 11.31 -6.01
N ASP A 204 -13.95 11.91 -4.83
CA ASP A 204 -13.41 13.25 -4.58
C ASP A 204 -12.50 13.28 -3.33
N PRO A 205 -11.25 12.80 -3.41
CA PRO A 205 -10.30 12.89 -2.32
C PRO A 205 -9.98 14.35 -1.97
N LYS A 206 -10.21 14.72 -0.70
CA LYS A 206 -9.92 16.04 -0.12
C LYS A 206 -8.79 15.88 0.87
N VAL A 207 -7.60 16.30 0.47
CA VAL A 207 -6.35 16.07 1.21
C VAL A 207 -6.07 17.22 2.15
N ALA A 208 -5.99 16.94 3.45
CA ALA A 208 -5.49 17.88 4.45
C ALA A 208 -4.05 17.56 4.84
N MET A 209 -3.14 18.51 4.64
CA MET A 209 -1.76 18.44 5.11
C MET A 209 -1.70 18.90 6.56
N LEU A 210 -1.50 17.94 7.47
CA LEU A 210 -1.68 18.19 8.91
C LEU A 210 -0.47 18.87 9.57
N SER A 211 -0.78 19.76 10.51
CA SER A 211 0.18 20.45 11.35
C SER A 211 -0.48 20.85 12.67
N PHE A 212 0.29 21.40 13.60
CA PHE A 212 -0.25 22.10 14.76
C PHE A 212 -0.65 23.57 14.47
N SER A 213 -0.45 24.04 13.22
CA SER A 213 -0.84 25.35 12.70
C SER A 213 -1.98 25.22 11.70
N THR A 214 -2.79 26.29 11.54
CA THR A 214 -3.80 26.43 10.50
C THR A 214 -3.62 27.78 9.83
N MET A 215 -3.35 27.81 8.52
CA MET A 215 -3.26 29.04 7.71
C MET A 215 -2.38 30.13 8.34
N GLY A 216 -1.17 29.76 8.79
CA GLY A 216 -0.21 30.70 9.35
C GLY A 216 -0.44 31.08 10.81
N SER A 217 -1.26 30.34 11.56
CA SER A 217 -1.53 30.61 12.97
C SER A 217 -0.31 30.41 13.88
N ALA A 218 0.70 29.68 13.44
CA ALA A 218 1.99 29.52 14.13
C ALA A 218 3.16 29.62 13.13
N LYS A 219 4.35 29.94 13.65
CA LYS A 219 5.58 30.05 12.87
C LYS A 219 6.64 29.11 13.44
N HIS A 220 7.05 28.13 12.67
CA HIS A 220 8.09 27.17 13.03
C HIS A 220 8.56 26.42 11.77
N GLU A 221 9.79 25.96 11.73
CA GLU A 221 10.35 25.23 10.57
C GLU A 221 9.54 23.98 10.17
N VAL A 222 8.95 23.27 11.13
CA VAL A 222 8.08 22.11 10.83
C VAL A 222 6.75 22.54 10.22
N VAL A 223 6.28 23.76 10.47
CA VAL A 223 5.10 24.36 9.81
C VAL A 223 5.46 24.76 8.39
N ASP A 224 6.60 25.45 8.21
CA ASP A 224 7.10 25.89 6.91
C ASP A 224 7.28 24.69 5.95
N LYS A 225 7.77 23.55 6.48
CA LYS A 225 7.85 22.28 5.72
C LYS A 225 6.49 21.85 5.17
N VAL A 226 5.43 21.89 5.96
CA VAL A 226 4.08 21.48 5.54
C VAL A 226 3.49 22.45 4.52
N ILE A 227 3.71 23.75 4.71
CA ILE A 227 3.31 24.80 3.74
C ILE A 227 3.97 24.54 2.39
N GLU A 228 5.30 24.34 2.37
CA GLU A 228 6.03 24.08 1.15
C GLU A 228 5.60 22.75 0.50
N ALA A 229 5.40 21.69 1.30
CA ALA A 229 4.89 20.42 0.82
C ALA A 229 3.51 20.55 0.15
N THR A 230 2.63 21.37 0.71
CA THR A 230 1.30 21.63 0.14
C THR A 230 1.40 22.31 -1.23
N LYS A 231 2.31 23.26 -1.38
CA LYS A 231 2.58 23.92 -2.66
C LYS A 231 3.13 22.92 -3.68
N LEU A 232 4.15 22.13 -3.31
CA LEU A 232 4.76 21.13 -4.16
C LEU A 232 3.76 20.03 -4.57
N ALA A 233 2.82 19.64 -3.70
CA ALA A 233 1.78 18.68 -4.04
C ALA A 233 0.85 19.19 -5.15
N ARG A 234 0.48 20.47 -5.13
CA ARG A 234 -0.29 21.12 -6.21
C ARG A 234 0.50 21.22 -7.52
N GLU A 235 1.81 21.38 -7.45
CA GLU A 235 2.69 21.38 -8.63
C GLU A 235 2.82 19.98 -9.25
N LEU A 236 2.89 18.94 -8.40
CA LEU A 236 2.98 17.53 -8.83
C LEU A 236 1.67 17.02 -9.46
N ASP A 237 0.54 17.38 -8.89
CA ASP A 237 -0.79 17.08 -9.44
C ASP A 237 -1.69 18.33 -9.35
N PRO A 238 -1.82 19.08 -10.44
CA PRO A 238 -2.68 20.26 -10.48
C PRO A 238 -4.17 20.01 -10.25
N ASN A 239 -4.61 18.76 -10.37
CA ASN A 239 -6.01 18.36 -10.12
C ASN A 239 -6.24 17.88 -8.68
N LEU A 240 -5.17 17.77 -7.88
CA LEU A 240 -5.27 17.33 -6.49
C LEU A 240 -5.95 18.40 -5.64
N LYS A 241 -7.04 18.03 -4.98
CA LYS A 241 -7.65 18.86 -3.96
C LYS A 241 -6.85 18.71 -2.66
N VAL A 242 -5.89 19.60 -2.47
CA VAL A 242 -4.98 19.57 -1.31
C VAL A 242 -4.90 20.95 -0.65
N GLU A 243 -4.98 20.98 0.66
CA GLU A 243 -4.84 22.19 1.46
C GLU A 243 -4.04 21.95 2.73
N GLY A 244 -3.34 22.94 3.16
CA GLY A 244 -2.50 22.95 4.36
C GLY A 244 -1.62 24.20 4.43
N GLU A 245 -1.12 24.46 5.60
CA GLU A 245 -1.20 23.52 6.77
C GLU A 245 -2.53 23.69 7.53
N LEU A 246 -3.05 22.55 8.02
CA LEU A 246 -4.28 22.52 8.81
C LEU A 246 -4.07 21.72 10.11
N GLN A 247 -4.66 22.20 11.20
CA GLN A 247 -4.82 21.39 12.41
C GLN A 247 -5.89 20.31 12.15
N ALA A 248 -5.80 19.18 12.86
CA ALA A 248 -6.71 18.05 12.66
C ALA A 248 -8.20 18.42 12.92
N ASP A 249 -8.47 19.25 13.92
CA ASP A 249 -9.82 19.77 14.21
C ASP A 249 -10.34 20.67 13.08
N ALA A 250 -9.47 21.50 12.51
CA ALA A 250 -9.84 22.36 11.37
C ALA A 250 -10.02 21.54 10.08
N ALA A 251 -9.28 20.44 9.90
CA ALA A 251 -9.43 19.58 8.75
C ALA A 251 -10.75 18.78 8.78
N LEU A 252 -11.19 18.33 9.95
CA LEU A 252 -12.30 17.39 10.12
C LEU A 252 -13.62 18.05 10.50
N VAL A 253 -13.61 19.07 11.36
CA VAL A 253 -14.84 19.64 11.94
C VAL A 253 -15.26 20.88 11.17
N ALA A 254 -16.41 20.83 10.47
CA ALA A 254 -16.89 21.90 9.60
C ALA A 254 -16.95 23.29 10.27
N SER A 255 -17.47 23.36 11.50
CA SER A 255 -17.56 24.64 12.25
C SER A 255 -16.19 25.21 12.64
N VAL A 256 -15.18 24.35 12.85
CA VAL A 256 -13.80 24.73 13.14
C VAL A 256 -13.10 25.17 11.85
N GLY A 257 -13.25 24.39 10.79
CA GLY A 257 -12.71 24.70 9.46
C GLY A 257 -13.20 26.04 8.95
N GLN A 258 -14.51 26.29 9.00
CA GLN A 258 -15.09 27.57 8.59
C GLN A 258 -14.52 28.78 9.38
N LYS A 259 -14.24 28.57 10.67
CA LYS A 259 -13.69 29.64 11.55
C LYS A 259 -12.20 29.88 11.33
N LYS A 260 -11.39 28.79 11.20
CA LYS A 260 -9.93 28.86 11.15
C LYS A 260 -9.37 29.00 9.73
N ALA A 261 -10.10 28.52 8.71
CA ALA A 261 -9.75 28.57 7.30
C ALA A 261 -10.94 28.98 6.44
N PRO A 262 -11.43 30.25 6.59
CA PRO A 262 -12.62 30.71 5.88
C PRO A 262 -12.40 30.67 4.36
N GLY A 263 -13.35 30.10 3.62
CA GLY A 263 -13.27 29.96 2.16
C GLY A 263 -12.56 28.69 1.67
N SER A 264 -12.04 27.87 2.57
CA SER A 264 -11.51 26.55 2.23
C SER A 264 -12.62 25.58 1.83
N GLU A 265 -12.42 24.83 0.75
CA GLU A 265 -13.30 23.72 0.33
C GLU A 265 -12.91 22.38 1.00
N ILE A 266 -11.78 22.32 1.68
CA ILE A 266 -11.20 21.11 2.29
C ILE A 266 -11.32 21.14 3.80
N ALA A 267 -11.08 22.31 4.44
CA ALA A 267 -11.18 22.44 5.89
C ALA A 267 -12.61 22.13 6.38
N GLY A 268 -12.70 21.19 7.31
CA GLY A 268 -13.96 20.67 7.84
C GLY A 268 -14.58 19.56 7.01
N HIS A 269 -13.96 19.14 5.88
CA HIS A 269 -14.47 18.16 4.94
C HIS A 269 -13.40 17.19 4.41
N ALA A 270 -12.23 17.17 5.04
CA ALA A 270 -11.14 16.30 4.62
C ALA A 270 -11.51 14.82 4.81
N ASN A 271 -11.21 14.00 3.80
CA ASN A 271 -11.34 12.54 3.83
C ASN A 271 -9.98 11.84 3.66
N VAL A 272 -8.92 12.61 3.35
CA VAL A 272 -7.52 12.15 3.29
C VAL A 272 -6.69 13.03 4.22
N LEU A 273 -5.95 12.40 5.15
CA LEU A 273 -5.11 13.11 6.13
C LEU A 273 -3.64 12.72 5.93
N VAL A 274 -2.78 13.72 5.75
CA VAL A 274 -1.34 13.51 5.59
C VAL A 274 -0.60 14.04 6.79
N PHE A 275 0.11 13.16 7.49
CA PHE A 275 0.85 13.48 8.69
C PHE A 275 2.24 14.05 8.37
N PRO A 276 2.74 15.01 9.16
CA PRO A 276 4.01 15.68 8.89
C PRO A 276 5.25 14.79 9.05
N CYS A 277 5.12 13.67 9.75
CA CYS A 277 6.16 12.65 9.92
C CYS A 277 5.53 11.33 10.39
N LEU A 278 6.29 10.23 10.23
CA LEU A 278 5.86 8.88 10.59
C LEU A 278 5.47 8.75 12.06
N GLU A 279 6.23 9.35 12.96
CA GLU A 279 5.98 9.26 14.41
C GLU A 279 4.57 9.75 14.74
N VAL A 280 4.17 10.91 14.21
CA VAL A 280 2.83 11.46 14.41
C VAL A 280 1.78 10.53 13.80
N GLY A 281 1.96 10.10 12.57
CA GLY A 281 1.00 9.24 11.86
C GLY A 281 0.83 7.89 12.55
N ASN A 282 1.93 7.24 12.92
CA ASN A 282 1.93 5.94 13.58
C ASN A 282 1.25 5.96 14.97
N ILE A 283 1.51 7.00 15.75
CA ILE A 283 0.85 7.20 17.05
C ILE A 283 -0.64 7.50 16.85
N ALA A 284 -0.96 8.43 15.95
CA ALA A 284 -2.33 8.91 15.75
C ALA A 284 -3.28 7.78 15.31
N TYR A 285 -2.93 7.00 14.27
CA TYR A 285 -3.84 5.95 13.80
C TYR A 285 -4.08 4.87 14.88
N LYS A 286 -3.04 4.53 15.67
CA LYS A 286 -3.18 3.56 16.77
C LYS A 286 -4.07 4.06 17.89
N LEU A 287 -3.96 5.35 18.23
CA LEU A 287 -4.86 5.98 19.21
C LEU A 287 -6.31 5.95 18.74
N VAL A 288 -6.56 6.33 17.48
CA VAL A 288 -7.90 6.28 16.89
C VAL A 288 -8.42 4.84 16.85
N GLN A 289 -7.59 3.88 16.43
CA GLN A 289 -7.96 2.47 16.41
C GLN A 289 -8.34 1.95 17.80
N ARG A 290 -7.52 2.22 18.82
CA ARG A 290 -7.71 1.63 20.15
C ARG A 290 -8.72 2.39 21.01
N LEU A 291 -8.71 3.71 20.98
CA LEU A 291 -9.58 4.55 21.81
C LEU A 291 -10.89 4.90 21.10
N GLY A 292 -10.84 5.06 19.77
CA GLY A 292 -12.01 5.38 18.94
C GLY A 292 -12.74 4.14 18.43
N ASN A 293 -12.30 2.94 18.78
CA ASN A 293 -12.86 1.66 18.29
C ASN A 293 -13.03 1.64 16.75
N ALA A 294 -12.02 2.18 16.06
CA ALA A 294 -11.97 2.19 14.61
C ALA A 294 -11.26 0.93 14.07
N ASP A 295 -11.70 0.43 12.92
CA ASP A 295 -10.92 -0.55 12.17
C ASP A 295 -9.81 0.17 11.39
N ALA A 296 -8.60 -0.38 11.44
CA ALA A 296 -7.45 0.10 10.69
C ALA A 296 -6.95 -1.00 9.75
N ILE A 297 -7.01 -0.76 8.44
CA ILE A 297 -6.67 -1.74 7.41
C ILE A 297 -5.46 -1.24 6.64
N GLY A 298 -4.40 -2.02 6.63
CA GLY A 298 -3.11 -1.70 6.04
C GLY A 298 -1.95 -2.17 6.92
N PRO A 299 -0.72 -1.63 6.74
CA PRO A 299 -0.42 -0.53 5.82
C PRO A 299 -0.47 -0.94 4.35
N ILE A 300 -0.98 -0.05 3.53
CA ILE A 300 -1.00 -0.18 2.08
C ILE A 300 0.19 0.58 1.55
N LEU A 301 1.14 -0.11 0.93
CA LEU A 301 2.32 0.53 0.38
C LEU A 301 1.97 1.31 -0.89
N GLN A 302 2.56 2.48 -1.01
CA GLN A 302 2.32 3.42 -2.10
C GLN A 302 3.61 4.05 -2.60
N GLY A 303 3.59 4.56 -3.83
CA GLY A 303 4.77 5.13 -4.48
C GLY A 303 5.60 4.12 -5.29
N ILE A 304 5.33 2.81 -5.23
CA ILE A 304 5.97 1.78 -6.06
C ILE A 304 5.19 1.67 -7.39
N ALA A 305 5.91 1.52 -8.52
CA ALA A 305 5.32 1.54 -9.86
C ALA A 305 4.32 0.39 -10.15
N ARG A 306 4.40 -0.70 -9.39
CA ARG A 306 3.41 -1.80 -9.35
C ARG A 306 3.21 -2.18 -7.90
N PRO A 307 2.01 -2.59 -7.46
CA PRO A 307 1.74 -2.85 -6.06
C PRO A 307 2.57 -4.00 -5.51
N VAL A 308 3.32 -3.70 -4.47
CA VAL A 308 3.97 -4.68 -3.59
C VAL A 308 3.63 -4.26 -2.18
N ASN A 309 2.85 -5.08 -1.47
CA ASN A 309 2.42 -4.79 -0.12
C ASN A 309 3.18 -5.63 0.91
N ASP A 310 3.40 -5.04 2.07
CA ASP A 310 4.10 -5.60 3.21
C ASP A 310 3.13 -5.85 4.36
N LEU A 311 3.08 -7.10 4.83
CA LEU A 311 2.24 -7.51 5.94
C LEU A 311 2.99 -7.35 7.27
N SER A 312 2.26 -7.22 8.35
CA SER A 312 2.83 -7.45 9.67
C SER A 312 3.07 -8.95 9.88
N ARG A 313 4.19 -9.34 10.51
CA ARG A 313 4.42 -10.72 10.94
C ARG A 313 3.36 -11.26 11.90
N GLY A 314 2.63 -10.37 12.55
CA GLY A 314 1.48 -10.69 13.40
C GLY A 314 0.13 -10.63 12.71
N CYS A 315 0.08 -10.53 11.36
CA CYS A 315 -1.18 -10.49 10.61
C CYS A 315 -1.98 -11.80 10.76
N SER A 316 -3.29 -11.68 10.69
CA SER A 316 -4.22 -12.80 10.63
C SER A 316 -4.43 -13.27 9.17
N VAL A 317 -5.09 -14.42 9.01
CA VAL A 317 -5.56 -14.91 7.70
C VAL A 317 -6.48 -13.88 7.03
N ASP A 318 -7.37 -13.27 7.81
CA ASP A 318 -8.32 -12.26 7.34
C ASP A 318 -7.61 -10.98 6.85
N ASP A 319 -6.54 -10.56 7.54
CA ASP A 319 -5.72 -9.42 7.07
C ASP A 319 -5.08 -9.71 5.70
N ILE A 320 -4.53 -10.92 5.52
CA ILE A 320 -3.92 -11.32 4.23
C ILE A 320 -4.99 -11.38 3.14
N TYR A 321 -6.14 -11.97 3.41
CA TYR A 321 -7.27 -12.05 2.50
C TYR A 321 -7.75 -10.66 2.03
N LYS A 322 -7.92 -9.72 2.97
CA LYS A 322 -8.26 -8.33 2.66
C LYS A 322 -7.18 -7.64 1.82
N MET A 323 -5.90 -7.89 2.15
CA MET A 323 -4.78 -7.33 1.39
C MET A 323 -4.69 -7.88 -0.04
N VAL A 324 -5.14 -9.11 -0.31
CA VAL A 324 -5.28 -9.63 -1.68
C VAL A 324 -6.24 -8.76 -2.49
N ALA A 325 -7.42 -8.47 -1.94
CA ALA A 325 -8.41 -7.62 -2.60
C ALA A 325 -7.90 -6.17 -2.80
N ILE A 326 -7.23 -5.61 -1.79
CA ILE A 326 -6.64 -4.27 -1.83
C ILE A 326 -5.54 -4.20 -2.91
N THR A 327 -4.63 -5.17 -2.93
CA THR A 327 -3.55 -5.23 -3.92
C THR A 327 -4.10 -5.39 -5.34
N ALA A 328 -5.16 -6.18 -5.53
CA ALA A 328 -5.85 -6.29 -6.81
C ALA A 328 -6.45 -4.94 -7.25
N CYS A 329 -7.09 -4.20 -6.33
CA CYS A 329 -7.62 -2.86 -6.64
C CYS A 329 -6.51 -1.87 -7.02
N GLN A 330 -5.37 -1.86 -6.31
CA GLN A 330 -4.21 -1.03 -6.68
C GLN A 330 -3.68 -1.40 -8.07
N ALA A 331 -3.63 -2.70 -8.40
CA ALA A 331 -3.09 -3.19 -9.67
C ALA A 331 -3.94 -2.78 -10.89
N MET A 332 -5.25 -2.62 -10.73
CA MET A 332 -6.13 -2.14 -11.80
C MET A 332 -5.75 -0.75 -12.30
N ASP A 333 -5.32 0.12 -11.40
CA ASP A 333 -5.00 1.53 -11.70
C ASP A 333 -3.52 1.74 -12.04
N ALA A 334 -2.67 0.74 -11.78
CA ALA A 334 -1.22 0.80 -12.04
C ALA A 334 -0.81 0.45 -13.49
N LYS A 335 -1.74 0.48 -14.43
CA LYS A 335 -1.50 0.11 -15.85
C LYS A 335 -0.88 1.22 -16.65
#